data_972c9112b5d3bdc07a324ebf92398f81
#
_entry.id   972c9112b5d3bdc07a324ebf92398f81
#
_cell.length_a   1.000
_cell.length_b   1.000
_cell.length_c   1.000
_cell.angle_alpha   90.00
_cell.angle_beta   90.00
_cell.angle_gamma   90.00
#
_symmetry.space_group_name_H-M   'P 1'
#
loop_
_entity.id
_entity.type
_entity.pdbx_description
1 polymer ?
#
loop_
_entity_poly.entity_id
_entity_poly.type
_entity_poly.pdbx_seq_one_letter_code
_entity_poly.pdbx_strand_id
1 'polypeptide(L)'
;MTMAHAAAARPVLRPLRADDLPAVLAIQRAAYGDGYQESAAVLGRKLALAPQACWLAQSDGGVVGYVFAHPWGDAGAPPLHAPLQALPARAAHGFVHDLAVSPAARGLGVAAALFGRVRDWSDGAGHRGMRLVALADALPFWVRQGFAVVPGALPPGYGEGACLMERAVRD
;
A
#
# COMPACT_ATOMS: atom_id res chain seq x y z
N MET A 1 29.49 -5.48 -30.58
CA MET A 1 29.17 -4.31 -29.72
C MET A 1 28.27 -4.78 -28.60
N THR A 2 28.84 -5.06 -27.46
CA THR A 2 28.07 -5.56 -26.28
C THR A 2 27.45 -4.34 -25.63
N MET A 3 26.14 -4.17 -25.79
CA MET A 3 25.38 -3.19 -25.01
C MET A 3 25.41 -3.66 -23.55
N ALA A 4 26.22 -3.01 -22.74
CA ALA A 4 26.15 -3.20 -21.31
C ALA A 4 24.75 -2.77 -20.86
N HIS A 5 23.93 -3.73 -20.42
CA HIS A 5 22.74 -3.44 -19.65
C HIS A 5 23.20 -2.73 -18.37
N ALA A 6 23.06 -1.42 -18.35
CA ALA A 6 23.18 -0.70 -17.10
C ALA A 6 22.18 -1.32 -16.12
N ALA A 7 22.68 -1.93 -15.07
CA ALA A 7 21.83 -2.46 -14.01
C ALA A 7 20.97 -1.31 -13.52
N ALA A 8 19.65 -1.44 -13.65
CA ALA A 8 18.72 -0.43 -13.17
C ALA A 8 19.05 -0.15 -11.69
N ALA A 9 19.31 1.10 -11.37
CA ALA A 9 19.63 1.49 -10.01
C ALA A 9 18.49 1.06 -9.07
N ARG A 10 18.83 0.51 -7.91
CA ARG A 10 17.81 0.10 -6.92
C ARG A 10 17.00 1.32 -6.51
N PRO A 11 15.65 1.21 -6.44
CA PRO A 11 14.82 2.31 -6.00
C PRO A 11 15.20 2.77 -4.59
N VAL A 12 15.21 4.08 -4.39
CA VAL A 12 15.37 4.69 -3.08
C VAL A 12 13.99 4.86 -2.47
N LEU A 13 13.81 4.40 -1.24
CA LEU A 13 12.58 4.57 -0.48
C LEU A 13 12.70 5.79 0.43
N ARG A 14 11.68 6.63 0.44
CA ARG A 14 11.57 7.77 1.34
C ARG A 14 10.13 7.99 1.82
N PRO A 15 9.93 8.73 2.92
CA PRO A 15 8.59 9.13 3.34
C PRO A 15 7.86 9.87 2.22
N LEU A 16 6.59 9.56 2.06
CA LEU A 16 5.71 10.23 1.09
C LEU A 16 5.34 11.61 1.62
N ARG A 17 5.27 12.60 0.72
CA ARG A 17 4.92 13.99 1.02
C ARG A 17 3.69 14.40 0.21
N ALA A 18 3.00 15.45 0.67
CA ALA A 18 1.83 15.97 -0.03
C ALA A 18 2.12 16.36 -1.48
N ASP A 19 3.29 16.90 -1.76
CA ASP A 19 3.72 17.28 -3.11
C ASP A 19 3.91 16.09 -4.06
N ASP A 20 3.97 14.86 -3.52
CA ASP A 20 4.08 13.64 -4.32
C ASP A 20 2.72 13.16 -4.86
N LEU A 21 1.61 13.68 -4.37
CA LEU A 21 0.28 13.20 -4.72
C LEU A 21 -0.01 13.19 -6.23
N PRO A 22 0.39 14.18 -7.03
CA PRO A 22 0.22 14.10 -8.49
C PRO A 22 0.91 12.88 -9.12
N ALA A 23 2.12 12.55 -8.70
CA ALA A 23 2.85 11.37 -9.17
C ALA A 23 2.19 10.07 -8.68
N VAL A 24 1.71 10.03 -7.43
CA VAL A 24 0.95 8.91 -6.87
C VAL A 24 -0.30 8.64 -7.71
N LEU A 25 -1.08 9.66 -8.02
CA LEU A 25 -2.29 9.51 -8.83
C LEU A 25 -2.00 8.99 -10.24
N ALA A 26 -0.90 9.40 -10.84
CA ALA A 26 -0.47 8.89 -12.14
C ALA A 26 -0.13 7.39 -12.09
N ILE A 27 0.58 6.95 -11.06
CA ILE A 27 0.89 5.53 -10.86
C ILE A 27 -0.39 4.73 -10.57
N GLN A 28 -1.28 5.24 -9.73
CA GLN A 28 -2.54 4.60 -9.40
C GLN A 28 -3.37 4.32 -10.65
N ARG A 29 -3.51 5.33 -11.52
CA ARG A 29 -4.22 5.19 -12.80
C ARG A 29 -3.58 4.14 -13.71
N ALA A 30 -2.26 4.17 -13.83
CA ALA A 30 -1.52 3.22 -14.66
C ALA A 30 -1.61 1.78 -14.13
N ALA A 31 -1.68 1.59 -12.81
CA ALA A 31 -1.70 0.29 -12.17
C ALA A 31 -3.10 -0.33 -12.09
N TYR A 32 -4.12 0.47 -11.80
CA TYR A 32 -5.48 -0.03 -11.48
C TYR A 32 -6.54 0.36 -12.50
N GLY A 33 -6.27 1.30 -13.40
CA GLY A 33 -7.31 1.91 -14.23
C GLY A 33 -8.23 2.84 -13.43
N ASP A 34 -9.34 3.26 -14.04
CA ASP A 34 -10.18 4.33 -13.49
C ASP A 34 -11.06 3.89 -12.30
N GLY A 35 -11.43 2.60 -12.21
CA GLY A 35 -12.39 2.10 -11.21
C GLY A 35 -11.91 2.16 -9.77
N TYR A 36 -10.60 2.12 -9.55
CA TYR A 36 -10.00 2.13 -8.20
C TYR A 36 -9.27 3.43 -7.87
N GLN A 37 -9.39 4.43 -8.73
CA GLN A 37 -8.68 5.69 -8.55
C GLN A 37 -9.33 6.52 -7.44
N GLU A 38 -8.63 6.67 -6.32
CA GLU A 38 -9.02 7.58 -5.27
C GLU A 38 -8.52 9.01 -5.53
N SER A 39 -9.22 10.01 -4.99
CA SER A 39 -8.85 11.42 -5.17
C SER A 39 -7.64 11.81 -4.32
N ALA A 40 -7.00 12.91 -4.70
CA ALA A 40 -5.93 13.52 -3.91
C ALA A 40 -6.42 13.90 -2.50
N ALA A 41 -7.67 14.30 -2.34
CA ALA A 41 -8.24 14.63 -1.03
C ALA A 41 -8.33 13.40 -0.12
N VAL A 42 -8.77 12.26 -0.66
CA VAL A 42 -8.88 10.99 0.08
C VAL A 42 -7.49 10.50 0.50
N LEU A 43 -6.54 10.43 -0.42
CA LEU A 43 -5.18 9.97 -0.14
C LEU A 43 -4.42 10.97 0.75
N GLY A 44 -4.59 12.25 0.51
CA GLY A 44 -3.99 13.32 1.33
C GLY A 44 -4.46 13.28 2.79
N ARG A 45 -5.72 12.92 3.03
CA ARG A 45 -6.23 12.73 4.40
C ARG A 45 -5.54 11.56 5.11
N LYS A 46 -5.34 10.42 4.45
CA LYS A 46 -4.59 9.30 5.01
C LYS A 46 -3.15 9.66 5.32
N LEU A 47 -2.49 10.37 4.42
CA LEU A 47 -1.14 10.87 4.63
C LEU A 47 -1.06 11.83 5.82
N ALA A 48 -2.02 12.75 5.97
CA ALA A 48 -2.05 13.68 7.08
C ALA A 48 -2.25 12.98 8.44
N LEU A 49 -3.06 11.92 8.47
CA LEU A 49 -3.34 11.16 9.69
C LEU A 49 -2.20 10.19 10.08
N ALA A 50 -1.52 9.61 9.11
CA ALA A 50 -0.49 8.58 9.35
C ALA A 50 0.74 8.78 8.44
N PRO A 51 1.44 9.91 8.54
CA PRO A 51 2.56 10.21 7.65
C PRO A 51 3.73 9.22 7.82
N GLN A 52 3.89 8.62 8.97
CA GLN A 52 4.93 7.62 9.25
C GLN A 52 4.68 6.26 8.58
N ALA A 53 3.47 6.03 8.07
CA ALA A 53 3.06 4.79 7.44
C ALA A 53 2.91 4.90 5.91
N CYS A 54 3.32 6.01 5.33
CA CYS A 54 3.21 6.25 3.89
C CYS A 54 4.60 6.47 3.30
N TRP A 55 4.92 5.68 2.27
CA TRP A 55 6.26 5.66 1.65
C TRP A 55 6.19 5.75 0.15
N LEU A 56 7.27 6.23 -0.43
CA LEU A 56 7.43 6.40 -1.86
C LEU A 56 8.74 5.76 -2.31
N ALA A 57 8.71 5.16 -3.49
CA ALA A 57 9.89 4.61 -4.16
C ALA A 57 10.25 5.47 -5.37
N GLN A 58 11.52 5.87 -5.45
CA GLN A 58 12.08 6.63 -6.56
C GLN A 58 13.22 5.88 -7.24
N SER A 59 13.33 6.03 -8.54
CA SER A 59 14.49 5.67 -9.33
C SER A 59 14.95 6.86 -10.16
N ASP A 60 16.00 6.70 -10.98
CA ASP A 60 16.55 7.77 -11.81
C ASP A 60 15.51 8.42 -12.74
N GLY A 61 14.47 7.70 -13.12
CA GLY A 61 13.37 8.18 -13.97
C GLY A 61 12.20 8.82 -13.21
N GLY A 62 12.28 8.96 -11.89
CA GLY A 62 11.23 9.54 -11.06
C GLY A 62 10.55 8.56 -10.12
N VAL A 63 9.31 8.85 -9.73
CA VAL A 63 8.53 8.01 -8.82
C VAL A 63 8.11 6.71 -9.51
N VAL A 64 8.36 5.57 -8.86
CA VAL A 64 8.05 4.24 -9.41
C VAL A 64 7.08 3.42 -8.58
N GLY A 65 6.76 3.86 -7.38
CA GLY A 65 5.80 3.17 -6.52
C GLY A 65 5.50 3.94 -5.25
N TYR A 66 4.43 3.53 -4.57
CA TYR A 66 4.01 4.12 -3.30
C TYR A 66 3.26 3.12 -2.45
N VAL A 67 3.14 3.44 -1.16
CA VAL A 67 2.26 2.73 -0.23
C VAL A 67 1.64 3.72 0.76
N PHE A 68 0.34 3.54 0.99
CA PHE A 68 -0.42 4.18 2.06
C PHE A 68 -0.83 3.13 3.07
N ALA A 69 -0.51 3.34 4.32
CA ALA A 69 -0.97 2.52 5.43
C ALA A 69 -1.37 3.42 6.60
N HIS A 70 -2.09 2.87 7.54
CA HIS A 70 -2.52 3.57 8.75
C HIS A 70 -2.91 2.58 9.83
N PRO A 71 -2.96 3.00 11.11
CA PRO A 71 -3.52 2.18 12.17
C PRO A 71 -5.01 1.89 11.91
N TRP A 72 -5.47 0.71 12.29
CA TRP A 72 -6.87 0.30 12.14
C TRP A 72 -7.33 -0.61 13.26
N GLY A 73 -8.64 -0.59 13.53
CA GLY A 73 -9.27 -1.46 14.51
C GLY A 73 -9.64 -2.83 13.92
N ASP A 74 -10.43 -3.61 14.69
CA ASP A 74 -10.88 -4.94 14.29
C ASP A 74 -12.10 -4.93 13.35
N ALA A 75 -12.66 -3.77 13.04
CA ALA A 75 -13.89 -3.63 12.28
C ALA A 75 -13.65 -3.64 10.76
N GLY A 76 -13.37 -4.79 10.17
CA GLY A 76 -13.30 -4.96 8.72
C GLY A 76 -12.30 -4.03 8.02
N ALA A 77 -12.64 -3.56 6.82
CA ALA A 77 -11.84 -2.64 6.02
C ALA A 77 -12.46 -1.24 5.96
N PRO A 78 -11.66 -0.16 5.86
CA PRO A 78 -12.19 1.17 5.61
C PRO A 78 -12.82 1.24 4.20
N PRO A 79 -13.84 2.10 4.00
CA PRO A 79 -14.45 2.26 2.69
C PRO A 79 -13.47 2.90 1.69
N LEU A 80 -13.60 2.51 0.42
CA LEU A 80 -12.94 3.20 -0.69
C LEU A 80 -13.60 4.55 -0.97
N HIS A 81 -12.83 5.47 -1.56
CA HIS A 81 -13.30 6.77 -2.04
C HIS A 81 -13.86 7.71 -0.96
N ALA A 82 -13.70 7.37 0.31
CA ALA A 82 -14.13 8.20 1.43
C ALA A 82 -12.91 8.62 2.28
N PRO A 83 -12.79 9.92 2.63
CA PRO A 83 -11.71 10.35 3.52
C PRO A 83 -11.93 9.76 4.92
N LEU A 84 -10.84 9.32 5.54
CA LEU A 84 -10.86 8.90 6.94
C LEU A 84 -11.19 10.10 7.85
N GLN A 85 -12.15 9.93 8.72
CA GLN A 85 -12.53 10.98 9.68
C GLN A 85 -11.47 11.10 10.77
N ALA A 86 -11.07 9.97 11.35
CA ALA A 86 -10.07 9.87 12.40
C ALA A 86 -9.45 8.47 12.41
N LEU A 87 -8.32 8.33 13.08
CA LEU A 87 -7.76 7.02 13.40
C LEU A 87 -8.43 6.47 14.67
N PRO A 88 -8.57 5.13 14.80
CA PRO A 88 -9.10 4.53 16.03
C PRO A 88 -8.19 4.85 17.22
N ALA A 89 -8.79 5.11 18.38
CA ALA A 89 -8.06 5.39 19.61
C ALA A 89 -7.15 4.24 20.06
N ARG A 90 -7.56 3.00 19.73
CA ARG A 90 -6.77 1.79 19.92
C ARG A 90 -6.77 1.01 18.62
N ALA A 91 -5.59 0.89 18.04
CA ALA A 91 -5.42 0.13 16.81
C ALA A 91 -4.80 -1.24 17.12
N ALA A 92 -5.51 -2.28 16.75
CA ALA A 92 -5.00 -3.64 16.86
C ALA A 92 -4.07 -4.00 15.69
N HIS A 93 -4.27 -3.37 14.53
CA HIS A 93 -3.61 -3.71 13.28
C HIS A 93 -3.04 -2.48 12.57
N GLY A 94 -1.99 -2.71 11.80
CA GLY A 94 -1.63 -1.84 10.69
C GLY A 94 -2.44 -2.23 9.46
N PHE A 95 -3.07 -1.28 8.79
CA PHE A 95 -3.85 -1.52 7.57
C PHE A 95 -3.11 -0.97 6.36
N VAL A 96 -2.81 -1.84 5.40
CA VAL A 96 -2.26 -1.43 4.11
C VAL A 96 -3.43 -1.06 3.20
N HIS A 97 -3.61 0.25 3.00
CA HIS A 97 -4.75 0.74 2.22
C HIS A 97 -4.53 0.64 0.72
N ASP A 98 -3.35 1.04 0.26
CA ASP A 98 -3.02 1.09 -1.16
C ASP A 98 -1.51 0.95 -1.36
N LEU A 99 -1.12 0.02 -2.20
CA LEU A 99 0.26 -0.19 -2.63
C LEU A 99 0.25 -0.41 -4.13
N ALA A 100 0.95 0.42 -4.86
CA ALA A 100 1.05 0.30 -6.31
C ALA A 100 2.47 0.58 -6.81
N VAL A 101 2.82 -0.10 -7.88
CA VAL A 101 4.10 0.03 -8.58
C VAL A 101 3.81 0.34 -10.04
N SER A 102 4.56 1.30 -10.60
CA SER A 102 4.52 1.60 -12.02
C SER A 102 4.72 0.32 -12.85
N PRO A 103 3.91 0.10 -13.90
CA PRO A 103 4.07 -1.10 -14.74
C PRO A 103 5.50 -1.29 -15.26
N ALA A 104 6.21 -0.21 -15.58
CA ALA A 104 7.60 -0.26 -16.04
C ALA A 104 8.60 -0.71 -14.96
N ALA A 105 8.24 -0.63 -13.70
CA ALA A 105 9.10 -1.02 -12.56
C ALA A 105 8.69 -2.35 -11.93
N ARG A 106 7.73 -3.07 -12.50
CA ARG A 106 7.32 -4.40 -12.01
C ARG A 106 8.46 -5.41 -12.16
N GLY A 107 8.51 -6.36 -11.23
CA GLY A 107 9.56 -7.39 -11.23
C GLY A 107 10.90 -6.95 -10.63
N LEU A 108 11.02 -5.71 -10.16
CA LEU A 108 12.26 -5.15 -9.57
C LEU A 108 12.27 -5.18 -8.03
N GLY A 109 11.28 -5.82 -7.42
CA GLY A 109 11.19 -5.91 -5.94
C GLY A 109 10.70 -4.64 -5.25
N VAL A 110 10.16 -3.68 -5.97
CA VAL A 110 9.69 -2.39 -5.41
C VAL A 110 8.54 -2.59 -4.43
N ALA A 111 7.56 -3.41 -4.79
CA ALA A 111 6.40 -3.69 -3.93
C ALA A 111 6.82 -4.33 -2.61
N ALA A 112 7.69 -5.34 -2.64
CA ALA A 112 8.20 -5.99 -1.44
C ALA A 112 9.00 -5.03 -0.56
N ALA A 113 9.79 -4.14 -1.15
CA ALA A 113 10.56 -3.13 -0.43
C ALA A 113 9.64 -2.10 0.26
N LEU A 114 8.61 -1.60 -0.45
CA LEU A 114 7.61 -0.70 0.12
C LEU A 114 6.84 -1.36 1.27
N PHE A 115 6.40 -2.61 1.07
CA PHE A 115 5.74 -3.37 2.13
C PHE A 115 6.66 -3.55 3.35
N GLY A 116 7.94 -3.80 3.15
CA GLY A 116 8.93 -3.90 4.23
C GLY A 116 8.93 -2.68 5.15
N ARG A 117 8.80 -1.47 4.60
CA ARG A 117 8.73 -0.23 5.38
C ARG A 117 7.49 -0.14 6.26
N VAL A 118 6.33 -0.47 5.72
CA VAL A 118 5.09 -0.41 6.50
C VAL A 118 4.98 -1.57 7.50
N ARG A 119 5.56 -2.73 7.18
CA ARG A 119 5.69 -3.82 8.14
C ARG A 119 6.54 -3.38 9.34
N ASP A 120 7.71 -2.82 9.11
CA ASP A 120 8.61 -2.38 10.17
C ASP A 120 7.96 -1.28 11.03
N TRP A 121 7.22 -0.37 10.40
CA TRP A 121 6.41 0.62 11.11
C TRP A 121 5.35 -0.05 12.00
N SER A 122 4.59 -0.99 11.46
CA SER A 122 3.51 -1.68 12.19
C SER A 122 4.04 -2.48 13.38
N ASP A 123 5.15 -3.21 13.17
CA ASP A 123 5.81 -3.96 14.22
C ASP A 123 6.35 -3.03 15.32
N GLY A 124 6.97 -1.93 14.94
CA GLY A 124 7.46 -0.90 15.87
C GLY A 124 6.36 -0.17 16.64
N ALA A 125 5.16 -0.08 16.09
CA ALA A 125 3.99 0.48 16.76
C ALA A 125 3.31 -0.50 17.73
N GLY A 126 3.74 -1.75 17.77
CA GLY A 126 3.19 -2.79 18.65
C GLY A 126 1.84 -3.35 18.20
N HIS A 127 1.51 -3.26 16.92
CA HIS A 127 0.30 -3.88 16.39
C HIS A 127 0.39 -5.41 16.47
N ARG A 128 -0.75 -6.07 16.66
CA ARG A 128 -0.85 -7.54 16.70
C ARG A 128 -0.62 -8.18 15.33
N GLY A 129 -0.75 -7.42 14.28
CA GLY A 129 -0.60 -7.86 12.90
C GLY A 129 -0.95 -6.76 11.92
N MET A 130 -1.08 -7.16 10.67
CA MET A 130 -1.45 -6.27 9.59
C MET A 130 -2.63 -6.84 8.83
N ARG A 131 -3.49 -5.95 8.32
CA ARG A 131 -4.62 -6.30 7.46
C ARG A 131 -4.59 -5.51 6.18
N LEU A 132 -5.23 -6.04 5.17
CA LEU A 132 -5.45 -5.39 3.88
C LEU A 132 -6.62 -6.04 3.15
N VAL A 133 -7.10 -5.37 2.13
CA VAL A 133 -7.96 -5.98 1.12
C VAL A 133 -7.13 -6.22 -0.12
N ALA A 134 -6.96 -7.49 -0.49
CA ALA A 134 -6.29 -7.87 -1.72
C ALA A 134 -7.30 -7.90 -2.87
N LEU A 135 -7.01 -7.21 -3.96
CA LEU A 135 -7.69 -7.42 -5.22
C LEU A 135 -7.31 -8.78 -5.80
N ALA A 136 -8.17 -9.39 -6.61
CA ALA A 136 -7.98 -10.76 -7.08
C ALA A 136 -6.59 -11.03 -7.66
N ASP A 137 -6.08 -10.10 -8.48
CA ASP A 137 -4.77 -10.23 -9.14
C ASP A 137 -3.57 -10.09 -8.19
N ALA A 138 -3.77 -9.43 -7.05
CA ALA A 138 -2.72 -9.18 -6.07
C ALA A 138 -2.61 -10.28 -5.00
N LEU A 139 -3.58 -11.17 -4.92
CA LEU A 139 -3.64 -12.22 -3.90
C LEU A 139 -2.34 -13.05 -3.80
N PRO A 140 -1.75 -13.55 -4.91
CA PRO A 140 -0.51 -14.32 -4.84
C PRO A 140 0.67 -13.53 -4.25
N PHE A 141 0.76 -12.23 -4.54
CA PHE A 141 1.79 -11.37 -3.96
C PHE A 141 1.66 -11.31 -2.43
N TRP A 142 0.45 -11.06 -1.93
CA TRP A 142 0.22 -10.93 -0.49
C TRP A 142 0.39 -12.25 0.25
N VAL A 143 0.03 -13.38 -0.35
CA VAL A 143 0.33 -14.71 0.21
C VAL A 143 1.84 -14.89 0.38
N ARG A 144 2.65 -14.49 -0.59
CA ARG A 144 4.13 -14.54 -0.47
C ARG A 144 4.65 -13.62 0.63
N GLN A 145 3.93 -12.53 0.96
CA GLN A 145 4.29 -11.65 2.07
C GLN A 145 3.83 -12.17 3.44
N GLY A 146 3.20 -13.33 3.49
CA GLY A 146 2.77 -13.98 4.73
C GLY A 146 1.33 -13.69 5.16
N PHE A 147 0.53 -13.10 4.28
CA PHE A 147 -0.90 -12.88 4.52
C PHE A 147 -1.72 -14.12 4.19
N ALA A 148 -2.80 -14.31 4.91
CA ALA A 148 -3.82 -15.32 4.65
C ALA A 148 -5.20 -14.67 4.61
N VAL A 149 -6.09 -15.24 3.80
CA VAL A 149 -7.49 -14.79 3.73
C VAL A 149 -8.17 -15.05 5.07
N VAL A 150 -8.89 -14.04 5.55
CA VAL A 150 -9.70 -14.14 6.78
C VAL A 150 -11.15 -13.78 6.48
N PRO A 151 -12.13 -14.34 7.25
CA PRO A 151 -13.52 -13.96 7.10
C PRO A 151 -13.74 -12.48 7.40
N GLY A 152 -14.66 -11.85 6.68
CA GLY A 152 -15.05 -10.47 6.91
C GLY A 152 -15.84 -9.93 5.74
N ALA A 153 -16.81 -9.09 6.04
CA ALA A 153 -17.54 -8.35 5.01
C ALA A 153 -16.69 -7.18 4.50
N LEU A 154 -16.70 -6.97 3.19
CA LEU A 154 -16.03 -5.83 2.57
C LEU A 154 -17.02 -4.72 2.25
N PRO A 155 -16.64 -3.45 2.43
CA PRO A 155 -17.39 -2.34 1.87
C PRO A 155 -17.54 -2.47 0.35
N PRO A 156 -18.56 -1.86 -0.27
CA PRO A 156 -18.69 -1.83 -1.72
C PRO A 156 -17.48 -1.19 -2.41
N GLY A 157 -17.22 -1.58 -3.65
CA GLY A 157 -16.22 -0.94 -4.51
C GLY A 157 -14.90 -1.67 -4.65
N TYR A 158 -14.62 -2.69 -3.84
CA TYR A 158 -13.36 -3.46 -3.96
C TYR A 158 -13.33 -4.44 -5.14
N GLY A 159 -14.47 -4.73 -5.74
CA GLY A 159 -14.58 -5.58 -6.91
C GLY A 159 -14.73 -7.06 -6.59
N GLU A 160 -15.00 -7.84 -7.64
CA GLU A 160 -15.18 -9.28 -7.54
C GLU A 160 -13.84 -9.98 -7.20
N GLY A 161 -13.90 -10.95 -6.31
CA GLY A 161 -12.73 -11.72 -5.89
C GLY A 161 -11.81 -11.01 -4.90
N ALA A 162 -12.15 -9.79 -4.46
CA ALA A 162 -11.39 -9.11 -3.39
C ALA A 162 -11.58 -9.84 -2.05
N CYS A 163 -10.50 -9.93 -1.28
CA CYS A 163 -10.46 -10.65 -0.01
C CYS A 163 -9.84 -9.81 1.09
N LEU A 164 -10.44 -9.87 2.28
CA LEU A 164 -9.77 -9.40 3.50
C LEU A 164 -8.66 -10.40 3.86
N MET A 165 -7.46 -9.89 4.10
CA MET A 165 -6.31 -10.71 4.47
C MET A 165 -5.65 -10.19 5.75
N GLU A 166 -5.02 -11.10 6.48
CA GLU A 166 -4.31 -10.79 7.71
C GLU A 166 -2.94 -11.48 7.74
N ARG A 167 -1.98 -10.78 8.29
CA ARG A 167 -0.66 -11.29 8.65
C ARG A 167 -0.43 -11.02 10.12
N ALA A 168 -0.33 -12.09 10.93
CA ALA A 168 0.01 -11.98 12.33
C ALA A 168 1.50 -11.63 12.50
N VAL A 169 1.82 -10.92 13.59
CA VAL A 169 3.21 -10.75 14.02
C VAL A 169 3.77 -12.14 14.33
N ARG A 170 4.96 -12.43 13.81
CA ARG A 170 5.69 -13.65 14.18
C ARG A 170 6.46 -13.35 15.46
N ASP A 171 6.23 -14.18 16.47
CA ASP A 171 7.04 -14.21 17.69
C ASP A 171 8.50 -14.59 17.36
#